data_d7a6d14adb6d8bcaa42eeb21216bce97
#
_entry.id   d7a6d14adb6d8bcaa42eeb21216bce97
#
_cell.length_a   1.000
_cell.length_b   1.000
_cell.length_c   1.000
_cell.angle_alpha   90.00
_cell.angle_beta   90.00
_cell.angle_gamma   90.00
#
_symmetry.space_group_name_H-M   'P 1'
#
loop_
_entity.id
_entity.type
_entity.pdbx_description
1 polymer ?
#
loop_
_entity_poly.entity_id
_entity_poly.type
_entity_poly.pdbx_seq_one_letter_code
_entity_poly.pdbx_strand_id
1 'polypeptide(L)'
;MENEESKPQRRARYKGTYPKSFKEKYKELQPEKYADDIQKVISKGNTPAGTHRSICVNEIMDFLAITPGQVGMDATLGYGGHSLEILKQLNHKGMLYATDVDPFELPRTKERLASFGFGETDLQVRKLNF
;
A
#
# COMPACT_ATOMS: atom_id res chain seq x y z
N MET A 1 25.42 -50.38 -13.70
CA MET A 1 24.79 -49.15 -14.20
C MET A 1 24.05 -48.52 -13.04
N GLU A 2 24.69 -47.61 -12.40
CA GLU A 2 24.09 -46.83 -11.32
C GLU A 2 23.20 -45.74 -11.93
N ASN A 3 21.89 -45.85 -11.69
CA ASN A 3 20.98 -44.77 -11.98
C ASN A 3 21.33 -43.61 -11.04
N GLU A 4 22.05 -42.63 -11.53
CA GLU A 4 22.10 -41.34 -10.90
C GLU A 4 20.69 -40.73 -10.99
N GLU A 5 19.90 -40.96 -9.95
CA GLU A 5 18.71 -40.13 -9.72
C GLU A 5 19.16 -38.68 -9.67
N SER A 6 18.89 -37.97 -10.73
CA SER A 6 19.11 -36.50 -10.77
C SER A 6 18.32 -35.88 -9.62
N LYS A 7 19.04 -35.49 -8.59
CA LYS A 7 18.46 -34.72 -7.49
C LYS A 7 17.70 -33.52 -8.09
N PRO A 8 16.45 -33.30 -7.71
CA PRO A 8 15.68 -32.20 -8.28
C PRO A 8 16.49 -30.91 -8.12
N GLN A 9 16.82 -30.33 -9.24
CA GLN A 9 17.59 -29.09 -9.30
C GLN A 9 16.82 -28.04 -8.52
N ARG A 10 17.33 -27.63 -7.36
CA ARG A 10 16.77 -26.54 -6.60
C ARG A 10 16.67 -25.36 -7.54
N ARG A 11 15.45 -24.83 -7.71
CA ARG A 11 15.22 -23.59 -8.46
C ARG A 11 16.31 -22.62 -8.07
N ALA A 12 17.02 -22.09 -9.05
CA ALA A 12 18.09 -21.14 -8.83
C ALA A 12 17.57 -20.07 -7.87
N ARG A 13 18.11 -20.04 -6.66
CA ARG A 13 17.83 -18.95 -5.74
C ARG A 13 18.20 -17.68 -6.49
N TYR A 14 17.29 -16.79 -6.63
CA TYR A 14 17.39 -15.44 -7.15
C TYR A 14 18.80 -14.84 -7.03
N LYS A 15 19.77 -15.35 -7.76
CA LYS A 15 21.08 -14.72 -7.86
C LYS A 15 20.93 -13.53 -8.81
N GLY A 16 20.66 -12.38 -8.26
CA GLY A 16 20.65 -11.15 -9.01
C GLY A 16 19.33 -10.38 -9.06
N THR A 17 18.23 -10.92 -8.56
CA THR A 17 16.94 -10.23 -8.53
C THR A 17 16.49 -9.83 -7.12
N TYR A 18 17.15 -10.30 -6.08
CA TYR A 18 16.94 -9.74 -4.75
C TYR A 18 17.70 -8.43 -4.61
N PRO A 19 17.01 -7.31 -4.46
CA PRO A 19 17.66 -6.06 -4.21
C PRO A 19 18.49 -6.15 -2.93
N LYS A 20 19.73 -5.67 -2.99
CA LYS A 20 20.65 -5.69 -1.83
C LYS A 20 20.30 -4.65 -0.79
N SER A 21 19.51 -3.64 -1.16
CA SER A 21 19.10 -2.56 -0.29
C SER A 21 17.57 -2.52 -0.14
N PHE A 22 17.09 -1.92 0.94
CA PHE A 22 15.67 -1.69 1.15
C PHE A 22 15.01 -0.93 -0.02
N LYS A 23 15.70 0.09 -0.53
CA LYS A 23 15.19 0.92 -1.63
C LYS A 23 15.00 0.14 -2.93
N GLU A 24 15.88 -0.81 -3.21
CA GLU A 24 15.78 -1.66 -4.40
C GLU A 24 14.72 -2.75 -4.24
N LYS A 25 14.53 -3.25 -3.01
CA LYS A 25 13.52 -4.26 -2.70
C LYS A 25 12.10 -3.71 -2.87
N TYR A 26 11.88 -2.46 -2.51
CA TYR A 26 10.59 -1.79 -2.59
C TYR A 26 10.57 -0.82 -3.76
N LYS A 27 10.41 -1.36 -4.97
CA LYS A 27 10.48 -0.62 -6.25
C LYS A 27 9.46 0.50 -6.35
N GLU A 28 8.31 0.36 -5.73
CA GLU A 28 7.27 1.37 -5.68
C GLU A 28 7.68 2.62 -4.90
N LEU A 29 8.73 2.52 -4.09
CA LEU A 29 9.35 3.67 -3.44
C LEU A 29 10.23 4.50 -4.38
N GLN A 30 10.50 3.98 -5.58
CA GLN A 30 11.26 4.62 -6.64
C GLN A 30 10.51 4.50 -7.98
N PRO A 31 9.31 5.12 -8.09
CA PRO A 31 8.45 4.91 -9.25
C PRO A 31 9.09 5.35 -10.56
N GLU A 32 9.93 6.37 -10.55
CA GLU A 32 10.63 6.85 -11.75
C GLU A 32 11.61 5.79 -12.31
N LYS A 33 12.27 5.05 -11.41
CA LYS A 33 13.25 4.03 -11.80
C LYS A 33 12.62 2.70 -12.21
N TYR A 34 11.47 2.35 -11.64
CA TYR A 34 10.86 1.04 -11.77
C TYR A 34 9.42 1.07 -12.28
N ALA A 35 9.01 2.15 -12.94
CA ALA A 35 7.62 2.34 -13.40
C ALA A 35 7.12 1.17 -14.25
N ASP A 36 7.92 0.67 -15.18
CA ASP A 36 7.55 -0.45 -16.05
C ASP A 36 7.39 -1.76 -15.28
N ASP A 37 8.25 -2.00 -14.29
CA ASP A 37 8.18 -3.19 -13.44
C ASP A 37 6.92 -3.16 -12.57
N ILE A 38 6.59 -2.02 -12.00
CA ILE A 38 5.38 -1.80 -11.19
C ILE A 38 4.13 -2.03 -12.05
N GLN A 39 4.08 -1.49 -13.26
CA GLN A 39 2.97 -1.68 -14.18
C GLN A 39 2.78 -3.14 -14.57
N LYS A 40 3.86 -3.87 -14.84
CA LYS A 40 3.79 -5.31 -15.15
C LYS A 40 3.23 -6.13 -13.99
N VAL A 41 3.60 -5.79 -12.75
CA VAL A 41 3.10 -6.46 -11.55
C VAL A 41 1.61 -6.19 -11.37
N ILE A 42 1.18 -4.95 -11.53
CA ILE A 42 -0.22 -4.53 -11.41
C ILE A 42 -1.08 -5.16 -12.52
N SER A 43 -0.60 -5.17 -13.76
CA SER A 43 -1.32 -5.74 -14.91
C SER A 43 -1.60 -7.25 -14.75
N LYS A 44 -0.76 -7.94 -13.99
CA LYS A 44 -0.96 -9.35 -13.63
C LYS A 44 -1.87 -9.55 -12.42
N GLY A 45 -2.46 -8.49 -11.87
CA GLY A 45 -3.29 -8.54 -10.68
C GLY A 45 -2.54 -8.73 -9.36
N ASN A 46 -1.23 -8.58 -9.37
CA ASN A 46 -0.37 -8.69 -8.19
C ASN A 46 -0.11 -7.33 -7.54
N THR A 47 0.24 -7.37 -6.26
CA THR A 47 0.66 -6.18 -5.53
C THR A 47 2.18 -6.00 -5.66
N PRO A 48 2.68 -4.80 -6.01
CA PRO A 48 4.11 -4.53 -6.00
C PRO A 48 4.74 -4.75 -4.62
N ALA A 49 6.01 -5.16 -4.58
CA ALA A 49 6.73 -5.39 -3.33
C ALA A 49 6.76 -4.11 -2.47
N GLY A 50 6.42 -4.23 -1.19
CA GLY A 50 6.36 -3.13 -0.23
C GLY A 50 5.07 -2.32 -0.26
N THR A 51 4.14 -2.66 -1.15
CA THR A 51 2.80 -2.07 -1.21
C THR A 51 1.75 -3.14 -1.00
N HIS A 52 0.68 -2.79 -0.33
CA HIS A 52 -0.49 -3.66 -0.19
C HIS A 52 -1.68 -3.00 -0.85
N ARG A 53 -2.30 -3.71 -1.80
CA ARG A 53 -3.60 -3.30 -2.31
C ARG A 53 -4.63 -3.59 -1.23
N SER A 54 -5.40 -2.59 -0.89
CA SER A 54 -6.48 -2.75 0.06
C SER A 54 -7.51 -3.75 -0.45
N ILE A 55 -7.86 -4.70 0.41
CA ILE A 55 -8.85 -5.73 0.11
C ILE A 55 -10.23 -5.35 0.64
N CYS A 56 -11.26 -5.92 0.05
CA CYS A 56 -12.64 -5.75 0.52
C CYS A 56 -13.07 -4.28 0.65
N VAL A 57 -12.53 -3.39 -0.19
CA VAL A 57 -12.78 -1.95 -0.07
C VAL A 57 -14.28 -1.65 -0.25
N ASN A 58 -14.89 -2.19 -1.29
CA ASN A 58 -16.31 -1.96 -1.56
C ASN A 58 -17.20 -2.51 -0.45
N GLU A 59 -16.90 -3.71 0.02
CA GLU A 59 -17.65 -4.36 1.09
C GLU A 59 -17.54 -3.57 2.40
N ILE A 60 -16.36 -3.06 2.71
CA ILE A 60 -16.14 -2.22 3.90
C ILE A 60 -16.87 -0.89 3.76
N MET A 61 -16.82 -0.24 2.61
CA MET A 61 -17.53 1.01 2.37
C MET A 61 -19.04 0.82 2.46
N ASP A 62 -19.57 -0.26 1.90
CA ASP A 62 -21.01 -0.60 2.01
C ASP A 62 -21.42 -0.85 3.46
N PHE A 63 -20.60 -1.56 4.22
CA PHE A 63 -20.85 -1.83 5.63
C PHE A 63 -20.82 -0.57 6.49
N LEU A 64 -19.83 0.28 6.31
CA LEU A 64 -19.66 1.50 7.10
C LEU A 64 -20.71 2.57 6.77
N ALA A 65 -21.23 2.57 5.55
CA ALA A 65 -22.26 3.53 5.09
C ALA A 65 -21.90 4.98 5.45
N ILE A 66 -20.66 5.39 5.11
CA ILE A 66 -20.11 6.69 5.49
C ILE A 66 -20.89 7.81 4.81
N THR A 67 -21.20 8.84 5.60
CA THR A 67 -21.85 10.07 5.12
C THR A 67 -20.98 11.29 5.43
N PRO A 68 -21.10 12.37 4.63
CA PRO A 68 -20.40 13.61 4.92
C PRO A 68 -20.69 14.15 6.33
N GLY A 69 -19.69 14.71 6.99
CA GLY A 69 -19.80 15.24 8.35
C GLY A 69 -19.40 14.26 9.45
N GLN A 70 -19.19 12.99 9.11
CA GLN A 70 -18.74 12.00 10.07
C GLN A 70 -17.25 12.13 10.38
N VAL A 71 -16.84 11.54 11.51
CA VAL A 71 -15.44 11.39 11.92
C VAL A 71 -15.12 9.90 11.94
N GLY A 72 -14.03 9.53 11.28
CA GLY A 72 -13.57 8.15 11.18
C GLY A 72 -12.15 7.96 11.66
N MET A 73 -11.76 6.70 11.82
CA MET A 73 -10.39 6.32 12.14
C MET A 73 -9.97 5.11 11.29
N ASP A 74 -8.77 5.20 10.72
CA ASP A 74 -8.06 4.09 10.09
C ASP A 74 -6.84 3.75 10.93
N ALA A 75 -6.90 2.63 11.62
CA ALA A 75 -5.85 2.21 12.55
C ALA A 75 -4.59 1.66 11.88
N THR A 76 -4.65 1.39 10.58
CA THR A 76 -3.53 0.94 9.77
C THR A 76 -3.60 1.59 8.40
N LEU A 77 -3.04 2.79 8.28
CA LEU A 77 -3.10 3.60 7.06
C LEU A 77 -2.52 2.86 5.85
N GLY A 78 -1.34 2.27 6.00
CA GLY A 78 -0.66 1.54 4.95
C GLY A 78 -0.51 2.36 3.67
N TYR A 79 -0.92 1.79 2.55
CA TYR A 79 -0.93 2.47 1.25
C TYR A 79 -2.04 3.51 1.11
N GLY A 80 -3.02 3.50 2.00
CA GLY A 80 -4.10 4.47 2.03
C GLY A 80 -5.32 4.11 1.17
N GLY A 81 -5.45 2.85 0.75
CA GLY A 81 -6.56 2.43 -0.11
C GLY A 81 -7.92 2.57 0.56
N HIS A 82 -8.06 2.11 1.78
CA HIS A 82 -9.29 2.29 2.57
C HIS A 82 -9.50 3.77 2.92
N SER A 83 -8.45 4.45 3.40
CA SER A 83 -8.53 5.86 3.76
C SER A 83 -8.94 6.74 2.59
N LEU A 84 -8.44 6.47 1.38
CA LEU A 84 -8.83 7.22 0.19
C LEU A 84 -10.35 7.13 -0.08
N GLU A 85 -10.90 5.93 -0.01
CA GLU A 85 -12.33 5.73 -0.24
C GLU A 85 -13.18 6.35 0.88
N ILE A 86 -12.72 6.27 2.13
CA ILE A 86 -13.37 6.96 3.25
C ILE A 86 -13.39 8.46 3.04
N LEU A 87 -12.25 9.05 2.65
CA LEU A 87 -12.15 10.48 2.38
C LEU A 87 -13.06 10.94 1.23
N LYS A 88 -13.18 10.14 0.19
CA LYS A 88 -14.14 10.41 -0.90
C LYS A 88 -15.58 10.43 -0.40
N GLN A 89 -15.96 9.50 0.46
CA GLN A 89 -17.30 9.44 1.05
C GLN A 89 -17.57 10.61 2.01
N LEU A 90 -16.58 11.07 2.76
CA LEU A 90 -16.68 12.24 3.62
C LEU A 90 -16.83 13.54 2.83
N ASN A 91 -16.35 13.59 1.59
CA ASN A 91 -16.50 14.72 0.67
C ASN A 91 -16.10 16.07 1.26
N HIS A 92 -14.93 16.14 1.92
CA HIS A 92 -14.39 17.33 2.60
C HIS A 92 -15.27 17.89 3.73
N LYS A 93 -16.23 17.13 4.23
CA LYS A 93 -17.18 17.56 5.26
C LYS A 93 -17.07 16.73 6.55
N GLY A 94 -15.90 16.21 6.83
CA GLY A 94 -15.64 15.40 8.02
C GLY A 94 -14.17 15.35 8.32
N MET A 95 -13.76 14.41 9.14
CA MET A 95 -12.38 14.21 9.51
C MET A 95 -12.06 12.71 9.55
N LEU A 96 -10.96 12.33 8.94
CA LEU A 96 -10.36 11.01 9.10
C LEU A 96 -9.08 11.11 9.91
N TYR A 97 -9.02 10.37 10.99
CA TYR A 97 -7.77 10.12 11.73
C TYR A 97 -7.18 8.80 11.25
N ALA A 98 -5.90 8.81 10.94
CA ALA A 98 -5.21 7.60 10.50
C ALA A 98 -3.90 7.40 11.24
N THR A 99 -3.57 6.16 11.53
CA THR A 99 -2.32 5.78 12.21
C THR A 99 -1.59 4.73 11.43
N ASP A 100 -0.27 4.74 11.55
CA ASP A 100 0.60 3.67 11.09
C ASP A 100 1.85 3.61 11.96
N VAL A 101 2.46 2.45 12.02
CA VAL A 101 3.72 2.24 12.75
C VAL A 101 4.93 2.48 11.85
N ASP A 102 4.76 2.42 10.54
CA ASP A 102 5.84 2.54 9.57
C ASP A 102 6.22 4.01 9.32
N PRO A 103 7.42 4.44 9.77
CA PRO A 103 7.85 5.82 9.60
C PRO A 103 8.18 6.19 8.15
N PHE A 104 8.37 5.21 7.28
CA PHE A 104 8.70 5.43 5.86
C PHE A 104 7.45 5.49 5.00
N GLU A 105 6.49 4.63 5.26
CA GLU A 105 5.25 4.57 4.49
C GLU A 105 4.31 5.74 4.81
N LEU A 106 4.25 6.15 6.06
CA LEU A 106 3.32 7.17 6.55
C LEU A 106 3.42 8.50 5.79
N PRO A 107 4.60 9.14 5.63
CA PRO A 107 4.70 10.39 4.89
C PRO A 107 4.39 10.22 3.40
N ARG A 108 4.70 9.08 2.83
CA ARG A 108 4.42 8.78 1.41
C ARG A 108 2.94 8.66 1.14
N THR A 109 2.22 7.98 2.02
CA THR A 109 0.78 7.84 1.93
C THR A 109 0.09 9.17 2.16
N LYS A 110 0.54 9.97 3.13
CA LYS A 110 0.05 11.31 3.35
C LYS A 110 0.18 12.18 2.10
N GLU A 111 1.33 12.16 1.46
CA GLU A 111 1.59 12.90 0.22
C GLU A 111 0.72 12.40 -0.94
N ARG A 112 0.56 11.09 -1.05
CA ARG A 112 -0.31 10.48 -2.07
C ARG A 112 -1.76 10.93 -1.90
N LEU A 113 -2.30 10.91 -0.69
CA LEU A 113 -3.65 11.36 -0.41
C LEU A 113 -3.82 12.86 -0.65
N ALA A 114 -2.79 13.65 -0.35
CA ALA A 114 -2.77 15.08 -0.67
C ALA A 114 -2.84 15.32 -2.18
N SER A 115 -2.22 14.47 -2.99
CA SER A 115 -2.30 14.55 -4.45
C SER A 115 -3.71 14.31 -5.01
N PHE A 116 -4.56 13.64 -4.25
CA PHE A 116 -5.99 13.47 -4.54
C PHE A 116 -6.87 14.60 -3.99
N GLY A 117 -6.28 15.61 -3.37
CA GLY A 117 -6.99 16.77 -2.84
C GLY A 117 -7.36 16.69 -1.35
N PHE A 118 -6.83 15.70 -0.62
CA PHE A 118 -7.12 15.51 0.81
C PHE A 118 -5.95 15.97 1.68
N GLY A 119 -6.07 17.18 2.21
CA GLY A 119 -5.07 17.80 3.08
C GLY A 119 -5.37 17.65 4.56
N GLU A 120 -4.70 18.45 5.38
CA GLU A 120 -4.80 18.39 6.85
C GLU A 120 -6.18 18.73 7.41
N THR A 121 -7.01 19.43 6.64
CA THR A 121 -8.40 19.70 7.00
C THR A 121 -9.32 18.50 6.88
N ASP A 122 -8.89 17.48 6.14
CA ASP A 122 -9.65 16.25 5.89
C ASP A 122 -9.05 15.05 6.62
N LEU A 123 -7.72 15.04 6.76
CA LEU A 123 -6.95 13.89 7.24
C LEU A 123 -5.89 14.33 8.26
N GLN A 124 -5.90 13.68 9.41
CA GLN A 124 -4.83 13.80 10.40
C GLN A 124 -4.14 12.45 10.56
N VAL A 125 -2.83 12.43 10.36
CA VAL A 125 -2.03 11.20 10.38
C VAL A 125 -1.06 11.24 11.55
N ARG A 126 -0.93 10.11 12.25
CA ARG A 126 0.02 9.96 13.37
C ARG A 126 0.77 8.64 13.26
N LYS A 127 2.06 8.70 13.55
CA LYS A 127 2.84 7.48 13.78
C LYS A 127 2.50 6.96 15.17
N LEU A 128 1.77 5.88 15.24
CA LEU A 128 1.27 5.32 16.48
C LEU A 128 1.05 3.83 16.32
N ASN A 129 1.40 3.08 17.36
CA ASN A 129 1.00 1.69 17.52
C ASN A 129 -0.21 1.65 18.45
N PHE A 130 -1.29 1.11 17.94
CA PHE A 130 -2.53 0.98 18.71
C PHE A 130 -2.54 -0.29 19.58
#